data_4ad997c06d3b64c33b41c91445a28767
#
_entry.id   4ad997c06d3b64c33b41c91445a28767
#
_cell.length_a   1.000
_cell.length_b   1.000
_cell.length_c   1.000
_cell.angle_alpha   90.00
_cell.angle_beta   90.00
_cell.angle_gamma   90.00
#
_symmetry.space_group_name_H-M   'P 1'
#
loop_
_entity.id
_entity.type
_entity.pdbx_description
1 polymer ?
#
loop_
_entity_poly.entity_id
_entity_poly.type
_entity_poly.pdbx_seq_one_letter_code
_entity_poly.pdbx_strand_id
1 'polypeptide(L)'
;MDWNVMVQYLPQYEKAAWLTLRLGVAGIFWAILVGLACAVLQYEKVPVLRRIVGAYIQLSRNTPLLVQLFFLYYGLPKIGIKTNAELCGIAGLAFLGGSYMAEAFRSGLEAIEPIQTESALSLGMSRLQTMRYVVLPQAVSISMPAFMANIIFLLKETSVFSAISLMDLMFTAKDLIGLYYKTAENLFLLVVFYLIILLPVSLLGSWLERRLRYAGFGS
;
A
#
# COMPACT_ATOMS: atom_id res chain seq x y z
N MET A 1 -31.49 -4.75 -14.56
CA MET A 1 -30.58 -5.56 -13.75
C MET A 1 -31.25 -6.91 -13.45
N ASP A 2 -30.58 -7.98 -13.76
CA ASP A 2 -31.07 -9.34 -13.56
C ASP A 2 -30.41 -9.97 -12.33
N TRP A 3 -31.20 -10.16 -11.25
CA TRP A 3 -30.73 -10.71 -9.98
C TRP A 3 -30.24 -12.15 -10.11
N ASN A 4 -30.87 -12.97 -10.96
CA ASN A 4 -30.47 -14.36 -11.16
C ASN A 4 -29.07 -14.44 -11.76
N VAL A 5 -28.77 -13.56 -12.69
CA VAL A 5 -27.43 -13.45 -13.31
C VAL A 5 -26.39 -13.04 -12.28
N MET A 6 -26.71 -12.06 -11.41
CA MET A 6 -25.78 -11.64 -10.36
C MET A 6 -25.49 -12.78 -9.37
N VAL A 7 -26.51 -13.50 -8.92
CA VAL A 7 -26.34 -14.65 -8.03
C VAL A 7 -25.48 -15.74 -8.68
N GLN A 8 -25.66 -15.98 -9.97
CA GLN A 8 -24.87 -16.98 -10.71
C GLN A 8 -23.37 -16.62 -10.75
N TYR A 9 -23.02 -15.32 -10.76
CA TYR A 9 -21.63 -14.87 -10.83
C TYR A 9 -20.96 -14.71 -9.46
N LEU A 10 -21.70 -14.70 -8.35
CA LEU A 10 -21.15 -14.54 -7.00
C LEU A 10 -19.94 -15.44 -6.70
N PRO A 11 -19.96 -16.78 -6.99
CA PRO A 11 -18.81 -17.64 -6.68
C PRO A 11 -17.51 -17.24 -7.40
N GLN A 12 -17.64 -16.64 -8.59
CA GLN A 12 -16.48 -16.17 -9.35
C GLN A 12 -15.92 -14.89 -8.72
N TYR A 13 -16.80 -13.96 -8.34
CA TYR A 13 -16.41 -12.73 -7.63
C TYR A 13 -15.81 -13.01 -6.25
N GLU A 14 -16.31 -14.01 -5.51
CA GLU A 14 -15.73 -14.43 -4.22
C GLU A 14 -14.31 -14.94 -4.37
N LYS A 15 -14.04 -15.79 -5.38
CA LYS A 15 -12.68 -16.26 -5.68
C LYS A 15 -11.76 -15.13 -6.08
N ALA A 16 -12.24 -14.22 -6.94
CA ALA A 16 -11.50 -13.05 -7.38
C ALA A 16 -11.21 -12.09 -6.22
N ALA A 17 -12.19 -11.85 -5.34
CA ALA A 17 -12.03 -11.02 -4.15
C ALA A 17 -10.99 -11.57 -3.19
N TRP A 18 -10.99 -12.89 -2.98
CA TRP A 18 -9.97 -13.57 -2.17
C TRP A 18 -8.57 -13.40 -2.75
N LEU A 19 -8.42 -13.58 -4.08
CA LEU A 19 -7.14 -13.37 -4.76
C LEU A 19 -6.67 -11.91 -4.63
N THR A 20 -7.56 -10.95 -4.91
CA THR A 20 -7.31 -9.51 -4.77
C THR A 20 -6.83 -9.17 -3.35
N LEU A 21 -7.55 -9.66 -2.34
CA LEU A 21 -7.21 -9.41 -0.93
C LEU A 21 -5.88 -10.05 -0.55
N ARG A 22 -5.66 -11.32 -0.90
CA ARG A 22 -4.43 -12.06 -0.58
C ARG A 22 -3.19 -11.37 -1.16
N LEU A 23 -3.24 -11.02 -2.46
CA LEU A 23 -2.12 -10.37 -3.13
C LEU A 23 -1.95 -8.91 -2.66
N GLY A 24 -3.04 -8.20 -2.43
CA GLY A 24 -3.02 -6.85 -1.88
C GLY A 24 -2.37 -6.80 -0.51
N VAL A 25 -2.80 -7.68 0.41
CA VAL A 25 -2.21 -7.77 1.77
C VAL A 25 -0.73 -8.14 1.70
N ALA A 26 -0.36 -9.13 0.87
CA ALA A 26 1.04 -9.53 0.71
C ALA A 26 1.90 -8.38 0.16
N GLY A 27 1.44 -7.69 -0.89
CA GLY A 27 2.13 -6.56 -1.47
C GLY A 27 2.28 -5.38 -0.51
N ILE A 28 1.21 -5.05 0.25
CA ILE A 28 1.23 -3.99 1.26
C ILE A 28 2.17 -4.34 2.42
N PHE A 29 2.19 -5.60 2.87
CA PHE A 29 3.13 -6.04 3.90
C PHE A 29 4.58 -5.77 3.48
N TRP A 30 4.96 -6.17 2.27
CA TRP A 30 6.29 -5.89 1.73
C TRP A 30 6.53 -4.39 1.50
N ALA A 31 5.52 -3.65 1.05
CA ALA A 31 5.59 -2.20 0.92
C ALA A 31 5.93 -1.50 2.25
N ILE A 32 5.31 -1.93 3.34
CA ILE A 32 5.59 -1.41 4.69
C ILE A 32 7.04 -1.68 5.08
N LEU A 33 7.53 -2.91 4.87
CA LEU A 33 8.91 -3.27 5.21
C LEU A 33 9.93 -2.49 4.39
N VAL A 34 9.71 -2.38 3.07
CA VAL A 34 10.57 -1.58 2.18
C VAL A 34 10.52 -0.11 2.57
N GLY A 35 9.33 0.44 2.83
CA GLY A 35 9.14 1.83 3.23
C GLY A 35 9.84 2.16 4.55
N LEU A 36 9.71 1.28 5.54
CA LEU A 36 10.40 1.45 6.82
C LEU A 36 11.92 1.41 6.66
N ALA A 37 12.44 0.44 5.90
CA ALA A 37 13.87 0.35 5.61
C ALA A 37 14.39 1.63 4.92
N CYS A 38 13.68 2.13 3.92
CA CYS A 38 14.02 3.38 3.23
C CYS A 38 13.99 4.60 4.18
N ALA A 39 12.98 4.70 5.05
CA ALA A 39 12.87 5.80 6.02
C ALA A 39 14.04 5.80 7.00
N VAL A 40 14.41 4.62 7.53
CA VAL A 40 15.58 4.47 8.43
C VAL A 40 16.88 4.87 7.72
N LEU A 41 17.10 4.40 6.49
CA LEU A 41 18.30 4.72 5.72
C LEU A 41 18.40 6.22 5.38
N GLN A 42 17.27 6.90 5.18
CA GLN A 42 17.24 8.35 4.97
C GLN A 42 17.51 9.12 6.28
N TYR A 43 17.01 8.60 7.39
CA TYR A 43 17.19 9.22 8.71
C TYR A 43 18.67 9.19 9.16
N GLU A 44 19.38 8.08 8.97
CA GLU A 44 20.80 7.90 9.32
C GLU A 44 21.75 8.80 8.54
N LYS A 45 21.26 9.57 7.55
CA LYS A 45 21.97 10.57 6.75
C LYS A 45 23.25 10.07 6.07
N VAL A 46 23.36 8.76 5.79
CA VAL A 46 24.48 8.20 5.01
C VAL A 46 24.39 8.71 3.57
N PRO A 47 25.36 9.53 3.08
CA PRO A 47 25.15 10.33 1.87
C PRO A 47 24.84 9.49 0.61
N VAL A 48 25.52 8.34 0.44
CA VAL A 48 25.34 7.46 -0.72
C VAL A 48 24.00 6.77 -0.66
N LEU A 49 23.65 6.14 0.47
CA LEU A 49 22.38 5.43 0.64
C LEU A 49 21.18 6.38 0.50
N ARG A 50 21.28 7.59 1.06
CA ARG A 50 20.23 8.60 0.92
C ARG A 50 19.97 8.98 -0.54
N ARG A 51 21.01 9.08 -1.38
CA ARG A 51 20.85 9.36 -2.82
C ARG A 51 20.18 8.19 -3.55
N ILE A 52 20.59 6.95 -3.26
CA ILE A 52 20.02 5.75 -3.87
C ILE A 52 18.55 5.62 -3.51
N VAL A 53 18.20 5.74 -2.22
CA VAL A 53 16.81 5.68 -1.74
C VAL A 53 15.99 6.82 -2.34
N GLY A 54 16.55 8.04 -2.40
CA GLY A 54 15.89 9.17 -3.05
C GLY A 54 15.59 8.92 -4.52
N ALA A 55 16.54 8.38 -5.27
CA ALA A 55 16.34 8.00 -6.68
C ALA A 55 15.26 6.90 -6.84
N TYR A 56 15.27 5.88 -5.97
CA TYR A 56 14.22 4.86 -5.93
C TYR A 56 12.83 5.47 -5.70
N ILE A 57 12.69 6.32 -4.70
CA ILE A 57 11.40 6.95 -4.36
C ILE A 57 10.90 7.79 -5.54
N GLN A 58 11.77 8.60 -6.16
CA GLN A 58 11.42 9.41 -7.32
C GLN A 58 11.03 8.54 -8.52
N LEU A 59 11.80 7.51 -8.85
CA LEU A 59 11.50 6.60 -9.95
C LEU A 59 10.15 5.90 -9.73
N SER A 60 9.97 5.33 -8.55
CA SER A 60 8.79 4.54 -8.21
C SER A 60 7.50 5.37 -8.25
N ARG A 61 7.50 6.56 -7.63
CA ARG A 61 6.31 7.43 -7.55
C ARG A 61 5.95 8.11 -8.86
N ASN A 62 6.93 8.31 -9.74
CA ASN A 62 6.72 8.93 -11.06
C ASN A 62 6.51 7.93 -12.20
N THR A 63 6.41 6.63 -11.88
CA THR A 63 6.11 5.58 -12.86
C THR A 63 4.80 4.89 -12.48
N PRO A 64 3.81 4.79 -13.40
CA PRO A 64 2.55 4.09 -13.11
C PRO A 64 2.78 2.61 -12.77
N LEU A 65 1.99 2.07 -11.83
CA LEU A 65 2.06 0.64 -11.46
C LEU A 65 1.91 -0.28 -12.68
N LEU A 66 1.01 0.05 -13.59
CA LEU A 66 0.81 -0.71 -14.83
C LEU A 66 2.11 -0.89 -15.62
N VAL A 67 2.90 0.17 -15.75
CA VAL A 67 4.18 0.13 -16.47
C VAL A 67 5.20 -0.74 -15.72
N GLN A 68 5.25 -0.61 -14.39
CA GLN A 68 6.11 -1.44 -13.55
C GLN A 68 5.75 -2.93 -13.68
N LEU A 69 4.44 -3.27 -13.65
CA LEU A 69 3.97 -4.63 -13.83
C LEU A 69 4.29 -5.19 -15.21
N PHE A 70 4.15 -4.40 -16.27
CA PHE A 70 4.52 -4.83 -17.62
C PHE A 70 6.00 -5.12 -17.73
N PHE A 71 6.86 -4.30 -17.13
CA PHE A 71 8.29 -4.56 -17.07
C PHE A 71 8.58 -5.86 -16.31
N LEU A 72 7.97 -6.09 -15.16
CA LEU A 72 8.19 -7.30 -14.37
C LEU A 72 7.65 -8.56 -15.08
N TYR A 73 6.46 -8.50 -15.65
CA TYR A 73 5.79 -9.68 -16.19
C TYR A 73 6.22 -10.03 -17.61
N TYR A 74 6.40 -9.02 -18.48
CA TYR A 74 6.78 -9.23 -19.88
C TYR A 74 8.25 -8.94 -20.14
N GLY A 75 8.89 -8.04 -19.39
CA GLY A 75 10.27 -7.62 -19.58
C GLY A 75 11.27 -8.60 -18.97
N LEU A 76 11.14 -8.98 -17.70
CA LEU A 76 12.09 -9.87 -17.02
C LEU A 76 12.30 -11.23 -17.72
N PRO A 77 11.25 -11.89 -18.24
CA PRO A 77 11.43 -13.14 -18.98
C PRO A 77 12.31 -13.02 -20.24
N LYS A 78 12.36 -11.83 -20.86
CA LYS A 78 13.22 -11.59 -22.04
C LYS A 78 14.72 -11.61 -21.72
N ILE A 79 15.06 -11.36 -20.45
CA ILE A 79 16.45 -11.43 -19.96
C ILE A 79 16.72 -12.71 -19.15
N GLY A 80 15.83 -13.72 -19.26
CA GLY A 80 16.01 -15.04 -18.66
C GLY A 80 15.48 -15.19 -17.21
N ILE A 81 14.89 -14.14 -16.63
CA ILE A 81 14.33 -14.18 -15.26
C ILE A 81 12.87 -14.62 -15.33
N LYS A 82 12.60 -15.89 -15.04
CA LYS A 82 11.23 -16.43 -15.02
C LYS A 82 10.51 -16.05 -13.74
N THR A 83 9.39 -15.36 -13.86
CA THR A 83 8.49 -14.97 -12.76
C THR A 83 7.06 -15.42 -13.07
N ASN A 84 6.23 -15.56 -12.04
CA ASN A 84 4.80 -15.76 -12.22
C ASN A 84 4.04 -14.45 -11.99
N ALA A 85 2.79 -14.39 -12.44
CA ALA A 85 1.97 -13.19 -12.34
C ALA A 85 1.75 -12.74 -10.89
N GLU A 86 1.54 -13.67 -9.94
CA GLU A 86 1.34 -13.34 -8.53
C GLU A 86 2.58 -12.66 -7.92
N LEU A 87 3.76 -13.21 -8.19
CA LEU A 87 5.02 -12.63 -7.73
C LEU A 87 5.26 -11.24 -8.34
N CYS A 88 4.96 -11.06 -9.64
CA CYS A 88 5.03 -9.76 -10.29
C CYS A 88 4.06 -8.75 -9.67
N GLY A 89 2.83 -9.16 -9.37
CA GLY A 89 1.83 -8.33 -8.70
C GLY A 89 2.29 -7.88 -7.31
N ILE A 90 2.75 -8.82 -6.48
CA ILE A 90 3.27 -8.53 -5.13
C ILE A 90 4.51 -7.62 -5.21
N ALA A 91 5.48 -7.93 -6.10
CA ALA A 91 6.70 -7.16 -6.23
C ALA A 91 6.45 -5.74 -6.75
N GLY A 92 5.58 -5.57 -7.75
CA GLY A 92 5.20 -4.25 -8.25
C GLY A 92 4.49 -3.42 -7.20
N LEU A 93 3.54 -4.02 -6.47
CA LEU A 93 2.83 -3.34 -5.38
C LEU A 93 3.77 -2.97 -4.22
N ALA A 94 4.73 -3.86 -3.89
CA ALA A 94 5.74 -3.61 -2.88
C ALA A 94 6.72 -2.50 -3.31
N PHE A 95 7.12 -2.49 -4.58
CA PHE A 95 8.01 -1.46 -5.12
C PHE A 95 7.33 -0.09 -5.15
N LEU A 96 6.10 0.01 -5.65
CA LEU A 96 5.34 1.25 -5.63
C LEU A 96 5.01 1.67 -4.19
N GLY A 97 4.40 0.77 -3.43
CA GLY A 97 3.94 1.04 -2.07
C GLY A 97 5.08 1.39 -1.12
N GLY A 98 6.24 0.75 -1.27
CA GLY A 98 7.42 1.04 -0.45
C GLY A 98 7.85 2.50 -0.53
N SER A 99 7.79 3.10 -1.70
CA SER A 99 8.11 4.53 -1.88
C SER A 99 7.10 5.46 -1.20
N TYR A 100 5.80 5.14 -1.26
CA TYR A 100 4.75 5.90 -0.57
C TYR A 100 4.82 5.73 0.96
N MET A 101 5.10 4.51 1.45
CA MET A 101 5.28 4.25 2.87
C MET A 101 6.55 4.93 3.42
N ALA A 102 7.65 4.96 2.65
CA ALA A 102 8.86 5.68 3.03
C ALA A 102 8.59 7.17 3.26
N GLU A 103 7.84 7.81 2.37
CA GLU A 103 7.45 9.21 2.50
C GLU A 103 6.50 9.44 3.69
N ALA A 104 5.55 8.52 3.95
CA ALA A 104 4.67 8.62 5.11
C ALA A 104 5.46 8.54 6.42
N PHE A 105 6.38 7.60 6.55
CA PHE A 105 7.25 7.50 7.73
C PHE A 105 8.17 8.71 7.87
N ARG A 106 8.79 9.17 6.77
CA ARG A 106 9.67 10.34 6.77
C ARG A 106 8.92 11.60 7.21
N SER A 107 7.73 11.85 6.66
CA SER A 107 6.93 13.02 7.02
C SER A 107 6.53 13.03 8.50
N GLY A 108 6.21 11.85 9.06
CA GLY A 108 5.93 11.71 10.48
C GLY A 108 7.14 12.04 11.37
N LEU A 109 8.33 11.58 10.98
CA LEU A 109 9.57 11.89 11.71
C LEU A 109 9.97 13.37 11.62
N GLU A 110 9.83 13.98 10.43
CA GLU A 110 10.17 15.40 10.20
C GLU A 110 9.17 16.36 10.83
N ALA A 111 7.95 15.92 11.14
CA ALA A 111 6.94 16.72 11.82
C ALA A 111 7.20 16.89 13.33
N ILE A 112 8.17 16.16 13.91
CA ILE A 112 8.52 16.30 15.33
C ILE A 112 9.40 17.54 15.50
N GLU A 113 8.93 18.46 16.33
CA GLU A 113 9.68 19.67 16.64
C GLU A 113 11.02 19.34 17.33
N PRO A 114 12.14 19.98 16.93
CA PRO A 114 13.47 19.74 17.51
C PRO A 114 13.49 19.89 19.03
N ILE A 115 12.68 20.78 19.58
CA ILE A 115 12.58 21.01 21.03
C ILE A 115 12.19 19.74 21.82
N GLN A 116 11.42 18.83 21.23
CA GLN A 116 11.06 17.56 21.86
C GLN A 116 12.29 16.67 22.07
N THR A 117 13.16 16.62 21.06
CA THR A 117 14.42 15.86 21.13
C THR A 117 15.40 16.52 22.09
N GLU A 118 15.53 17.84 22.04
CA GLU A 118 16.45 18.62 22.90
C GLU A 118 16.03 18.53 24.37
N SER A 119 14.75 18.63 24.67
CA SER A 119 14.23 18.50 26.04
C SER A 119 14.48 17.11 26.60
N ALA A 120 14.23 16.04 25.81
CA ALA A 120 14.51 14.68 26.25
C ALA A 120 15.99 14.42 26.56
N LEU A 121 16.88 14.94 25.71
CA LEU A 121 18.33 14.87 25.93
C LEU A 121 18.75 15.66 27.19
N SER A 122 18.16 16.82 27.43
CA SER A 122 18.42 17.67 28.62
C SER A 122 18.00 16.98 29.93
N LEU A 123 16.97 16.09 29.85
CA LEU A 123 16.55 15.25 30.98
C LEU A 123 17.45 14.01 31.17
N GLY A 124 18.57 13.89 30.44
CA GLY A 124 19.54 12.82 30.57
C GLY A 124 19.19 11.54 29.79
N MET A 125 18.19 11.58 28.90
CA MET A 125 17.87 10.45 28.03
C MET A 125 18.96 10.26 26.98
N SER A 126 19.35 9.01 26.73
CA SER A 126 20.22 8.67 25.60
C SER A 126 19.49 8.88 24.27
N ARG A 127 20.23 9.01 23.16
CA ARG A 127 19.64 9.17 21.80
C ARG A 127 18.66 8.03 21.47
N LEU A 128 18.98 6.80 21.86
CA LEU A 128 18.10 5.64 21.63
C LEU A 128 16.83 5.72 22.48
N GLN A 129 16.94 6.15 23.74
CA GLN A 129 15.79 6.36 24.62
C GLN A 129 14.90 7.50 24.08
N THR A 130 15.49 8.62 23.68
CA THR A 130 14.77 9.75 23.05
C THR A 130 14.02 9.28 21.81
N MET A 131 14.68 8.52 20.91
CA MET A 131 14.05 7.98 19.71
C MET A 131 12.87 7.06 20.08
N ARG A 132 13.08 6.11 20.99
CA ARG A 132 12.09 5.08 21.31
C ARG A 132 10.90 5.61 22.11
N TYR A 133 11.12 6.51 23.05
CA TYR A 133 10.10 6.92 24.01
C TYR A 133 9.47 8.29 23.70
N VAL A 134 10.13 9.14 22.91
CA VAL A 134 9.67 10.48 22.61
C VAL A 134 9.34 10.66 21.12
N VAL A 135 10.30 10.42 20.23
CA VAL A 135 10.17 10.70 18.81
C VAL A 135 9.27 9.67 18.09
N LEU A 136 9.59 8.38 18.23
CA LEU A 136 8.90 7.34 17.46
C LEU A 136 7.39 7.23 17.76
N PRO A 137 6.92 7.30 19.02
CA PRO A 137 5.49 7.27 19.30
C PRO A 137 4.72 8.45 18.67
N GLN A 138 5.31 9.64 18.72
CA GLN A 138 4.73 10.84 18.10
C GLN A 138 4.74 10.73 16.57
N ALA A 139 5.87 10.33 15.97
CA ALA A 139 6.00 10.15 14.53
C ALA A 139 4.98 9.16 13.98
N VAL A 140 4.76 8.02 14.66
CA VAL A 140 3.75 7.04 14.26
C VAL A 140 2.35 7.65 14.32
N SER A 141 2.02 8.39 15.37
CA SER A 141 0.70 9.05 15.50
C SER A 141 0.46 10.05 14.36
N ILE A 142 1.47 10.87 14.04
CA ILE A 142 1.38 11.89 12.99
C ILE A 142 1.33 11.27 11.59
N SER A 143 2.08 10.19 11.34
CA SER A 143 2.10 9.52 10.04
C SER A 143 0.89 8.63 9.76
N MET A 144 0.11 8.27 10.78
CA MET A 144 -0.98 7.29 10.66
C MET A 144 -2.03 7.64 9.58
N PRO A 145 -2.52 8.89 9.44
CA PRO A 145 -3.46 9.23 8.37
C PRO A 145 -2.88 8.99 6.97
N ALA A 146 -1.65 9.41 6.72
CA ALA A 146 -0.97 9.19 5.44
C ALA A 146 -0.72 7.69 5.19
N PHE A 147 -0.35 6.95 6.24
CA PHE A 147 -0.15 5.51 6.19
C PHE A 147 -1.42 4.76 5.79
N MET A 148 -2.56 5.07 6.43
CA MET A 148 -3.84 4.45 6.12
C MET A 148 -4.36 4.85 4.73
N ALA A 149 -4.17 6.09 4.32
CA ALA A 149 -4.49 6.53 2.96
C ALA A 149 -3.70 5.74 1.91
N ASN A 150 -2.42 5.48 2.15
CA ASN A 150 -1.57 4.68 1.27
C ASN A 150 -1.99 3.21 1.23
N ILE A 151 -2.41 2.60 2.35
CA ILE A 151 -2.96 1.23 2.36
C ILE A 151 -4.20 1.14 1.47
N ILE A 152 -5.15 2.08 1.62
CA ILE A 152 -6.38 2.11 0.82
C ILE A 152 -6.05 2.37 -0.66
N PHE A 153 -5.10 3.25 -0.94
CA PHE A 153 -4.60 3.49 -2.30
C PHE A 153 -4.05 2.20 -2.92
N LEU A 154 -3.14 1.50 -2.24
CA LEU A 154 -2.53 0.27 -2.75
C LEU A 154 -3.54 -0.85 -2.95
N LEU A 155 -4.56 -0.97 -2.09
CA LEU A 155 -5.65 -1.93 -2.31
C LEU A 155 -6.46 -1.60 -3.58
N LYS A 156 -6.65 -0.34 -3.92
CA LYS A 156 -7.29 0.06 -5.19
C LYS A 156 -6.40 -0.20 -6.39
N GLU A 157 -5.09 -0.01 -6.25
CA GLU A 157 -4.09 -0.29 -7.29
C GLU A 157 -4.05 -1.78 -7.68
N THR A 158 -4.53 -2.72 -6.84
CA THR A 158 -4.64 -4.13 -7.24
C THR A 158 -5.50 -4.34 -8.49
N SER A 159 -6.42 -3.41 -8.81
CA SER A 159 -7.25 -3.47 -10.03
C SER A 159 -6.43 -3.52 -11.34
N VAL A 160 -5.19 -3.04 -11.29
CA VAL A 160 -4.25 -3.07 -12.42
C VAL A 160 -3.68 -4.47 -12.67
N PHE A 161 -3.80 -5.40 -11.72
CA PHE A 161 -3.35 -6.79 -11.84
C PHE A 161 -4.01 -7.53 -12.99
N SER A 162 -5.23 -7.13 -13.35
CA SER A 162 -5.95 -7.65 -14.52
C SER A 162 -5.13 -7.54 -15.83
N ALA A 163 -4.18 -6.61 -15.91
CA ALA A 163 -3.35 -6.39 -17.09
C ALA A 163 -2.21 -7.42 -17.25
N ILE A 164 -1.88 -8.16 -16.19
CA ILE A 164 -0.88 -9.24 -16.20
C ILE A 164 -1.52 -10.63 -15.98
N SER A 165 -2.76 -10.80 -16.44
CA SER A 165 -3.51 -12.07 -16.42
C SER A 165 -3.79 -12.64 -15.02
N LEU A 166 -3.80 -11.82 -13.97
CA LEU A 166 -4.31 -12.21 -12.66
C LEU A 166 -5.83 -12.13 -12.67
N MET A 167 -6.49 -13.20 -12.24
CA MET A 167 -7.96 -13.28 -12.19
C MET A 167 -8.50 -12.56 -10.93
N ASP A 168 -8.14 -11.29 -10.79
CA ASP A 168 -8.63 -10.40 -9.75
C ASP A 168 -10.06 -9.91 -10.02
N LEU A 169 -10.61 -9.07 -9.15
CA LEU A 169 -11.95 -8.51 -9.31
C LEU A 169 -12.16 -7.79 -10.65
N MET A 170 -11.18 -6.99 -11.08
CA MET A 170 -11.27 -6.26 -12.33
C MET A 170 -11.20 -7.19 -13.55
N PHE A 171 -10.32 -8.20 -13.51
CA PHE A 171 -10.23 -9.21 -14.56
C PHE A 171 -11.56 -9.96 -14.70
N THR A 172 -12.11 -10.46 -13.59
CA THR A 172 -13.37 -11.21 -13.56
C THR A 172 -14.52 -10.39 -14.12
N ALA A 173 -14.64 -9.13 -13.74
CA ALA A 173 -15.66 -8.24 -14.28
C ALA A 173 -15.52 -8.07 -15.80
N LYS A 174 -14.31 -7.77 -16.28
CA LYS A 174 -14.03 -7.59 -17.73
C LYS A 174 -14.30 -8.86 -18.52
N ASP A 175 -13.90 -10.00 -18.00
CA ASP A 175 -14.09 -11.31 -18.64
C ASP A 175 -15.57 -11.64 -18.79
N LEU A 176 -16.35 -11.53 -17.71
CA LEU A 176 -17.79 -11.77 -17.74
C LEU A 176 -18.57 -10.78 -18.62
N ILE A 177 -18.14 -9.51 -18.65
CA ILE A 177 -18.72 -8.52 -19.58
C ILE A 177 -18.43 -8.93 -21.03
N GLY A 178 -17.19 -9.33 -21.32
CA GLY A 178 -16.81 -9.76 -22.67
C GLY A 178 -17.51 -11.02 -23.14
N LEU A 179 -17.75 -11.98 -22.26
CA LEU A 179 -18.39 -13.25 -22.59
C LEU A 179 -19.92 -13.17 -22.69
N TYR A 180 -20.56 -12.44 -21.78
CA TYR A 180 -22.01 -12.50 -21.60
C TYR A 180 -22.73 -11.17 -21.88
N TYR A 181 -22.00 -10.08 -22.13
CA TYR A 181 -22.54 -8.75 -22.41
C TYR A 181 -23.45 -8.18 -21.30
N LYS A 182 -23.28 -8.67 -20.05
CA LYS A 182 -24.02 -8.24 -18.87
C LYS A 182 -23.25 -7.14 -18.11
N THR A 183 -23.10 -5.98 -18.77
CA THR A 183 -22.23 -4.90 -18.27
C THR A 183 -22.73 -4.32 -16.94
N ALA A 184 -24.04 -4.01 -16.84
CA ALA A 184 -24.58 -3.35 -15.64
C ALA A 184 -24.47 -4.23 -14.39
N GLU A 185 -24.78 -5.53 -14.52
CA GLU A 185 -24.71 -6.52 -13.45
C GLU A 185 -23.27 -6.70 -12.95
N ASN A 186 -22.33 -6.85 -13.89
CA ASN A 186 -20.93 -7.05 -13.54
C ASN A 186 -20.26 -5.80 -12.96
N LEU A 187 -20.57 -4.61 -13.46
CA LEU A 187 -20.07 -3.37 -12.85
C LEU A 187 -20.66 -3.16 -11.45
N PHE A 188 -21.92 -3.48 -11.24
CA PHE A 188 -22.53 -3.43 -9.92
C PHE A 188 -21.83 -4.37 -8.94
N LEU A 189 -21.63 -5.65 -9.31
CA LEU A 189 -20.89 -6.60 -8.48
C LEU A 189 -19.46 -6.14 -8.20
N LEU A 190 -18.76 -5.64 -9.21
CA LEU A 190 -17.41 -5.10 -9.05
C LEU A 190 -17.36 -4.02 -7.97
N VAL A 191 -18.27 -3.03 -8.03
CA VAL A 191 -18.36 -1.96 -7.03
C VAL A 191 -18.68 -2.51 -5.65
N VAL A 192 -19.66 -3.41 -5.54
CA VAL A 192 -20.05 -4.02 -4.26
C VAL A 192 -18.87 -4.77 -3.63
N PHE A 193 -18.14 -5.59 -4.39
CA PHE A 193 -17.00 -6.35 -3.86
C PHE A 193 -15.83 -5.44 -3.45
N TYR A 194 -15.54 -4.38 -4.22
CA TYR A 194 -14.55 -3.38 -3.78
C TYR A 194 -15.00 -2.67 -2.51
N LEU A 195 -16.27 -2.32 -2.36
CA LEU A 195 -16.79 -1.73 -1.14
C LEU A 195 -16.68 -2.69 0.05
N ILE A 196 -16.99 -3.97 -0.13
CA ILE A 196 -16.83 -5.01 0.92
C ILE A 196 -15.39 -5.09 1.41
N ILE A 197 -14.40 -4.95 0.52
CA ILE A 197 -12.98 -4.98 0.89
C ILE A 197 -12.53 -3.65 1.50
N LEU A 198 -12.85 -2.52 0.87
CA LEU A 198 -12.28 -1.22 1.21
C LEU A 198 -12.95 -0.54 2.39
N LEU A 199 -14.28 -0.70 2.57
CA LEU A 199 -15.00 -0.06 3.68
C LEU A 199 -14.51 -0.52 5.05
N PRO A 200 -14.34 -1.83 5.34
CA PRO A 200 -13.79 -2.26 6.62
C PRO A 200 -12.39 -1.70 6.87
N VAL A 201 -11.53 -1.68 5.85
CA VAL A 201 -10.17 -1.12 5.96
C VAL A 201 -10.22 0.38 6.27
N SER A 202 -11.09 1.13 5.58
CA SER A 202 -11.27 2.56 5.83
C SER A 202 -11.82 2.87 7.22
N LEU A 203 -12.80 2.09 7.69
CA LEU A 203 -13.37 2.25 9.04
C LEU A 203 -12.35 1.92 10.13
N LEU A 204 -11.59 0.82 9.95
CA LEU A 204 -10.49 0.46 10.84
C LEU A 204 -9.40 1.54 10.86
N GLY A 205 -9.06 2.08 9.70
CA GLY A 205 -8.11 3.19 9.58
C GLY A 205 -8.56 4.41 10.38
N SER A 206 -9.79 4.86 10.16
CA SER A 206 -10.36 6.00 10.87
C SER A 206 -10.48 5.79 12.40
N TRP A 207 -10.71 4.55 12.82
CA TRP A 207 -10.71 4.19 14.23
C TRP A 207 -9.31 4.23 14.84
N LEU A 208 -8.30 3.67 14.13
CA LEU A 208 -6.89 3.71 14.56
C LEU A 208 -6.36 5.14 14.64
N GLU A 209 -6.64 5.97 13.65
CA GLU A 209 -6.25 7.38 13.63
C GLU A 209 -6.80 8.12 14.85
N ARG A 210 -8.09 7.95 15.15
CA ARG A 210 -8.70 8.57 16.34
C ARG A 210 -8.03 8.07 17.62
N ARG A 211 -7.85 6.77 17.77
CA ARG A 211 -7.24 6.18 18.98
C ARG A 211 -5.81 6.67 19.22
N LEU A 212 -5.01 6.77 18.17
CA LEU A 212 -3.62 7.23 18.27
C LEU A 212 -3.53 8.74 18.54
N ARG A 213 -4.45 9.54 17.98
CA ARG A 213 -4.51 10.98 18.25
C ARG A 213 -4.84 11.24 19.72
N TYR A 214 -5.74 10.47 20.34
CA TYR A 214 -6.04 10.60 21.78
C TYR A 214 -4.93 10.07 22.69
N ALA A 215 -4.13 9.11 22.25
CA ALA A 215 -3.03 8.56 23.04
C ALA A 215 -1.74 9.43 22.98
N GLY A 216 -1.62 10.27 21.97
CA GLY A 216 -0.51 11.20 21.79
C GLY A 216 -0.96 12.65 21.91
N PHE A 217 -0.80 13.22 23.11
CA PHE A 217 -0.97 14.65 23.42
C PHE A 217 -2.38 15.21 23.14
N GLY A 218 -3.18 15.24 24.21
CA GLY A 218 -4.41 16.02 24.25
C GLY A 218 -4.13 17.50 24.02
N SER A 219 -4.74 18.02 22.99
CA SER A 219 -5.17 19.40 22.82
C SER A 219 -6.50 19.40 22.13
#